data_757c414c0c674881072f276e2edfcd9c
#
_entry.id   757c414c0c674881072f276e2edfcd9c
#
_cell.length_a   1.000
_cell.length_b   1.000
_cell.length_c   1.000
_cell.angle_alpha   90.00
_cell.angle_beta   90.00
_cell.angle_gamma   90.00
#
_symmetry.space_group_name_H-M   'P 1'
#
loop_
_entity.id
_entity.type
_entity.pdbx_description
1 polymer ?
#
loop_
_entity_poly.entity_id
_entity_poly.type
_entity_poly.pdbx_seq_one_letter_code
_entity_poly.pdbx_strand_id
1 'polypeptide(L)'
;MKVRTLVVLAIFASLLSFGKFSHCENTGWATPDQYIHACYSDLPALYANRGLDKNAWPYTSNENSVEYPVVTAMVMYVTSFGANSPATYFNINIFFLVLLFLATVVIVRKIRPEFAYLSAIAPAMIASLFINWDLWAIATMKLAIYWFDRKQYLHSSLALALSISTKFLPIFLLIPIGFILWRDAKVKELVKYVAVVALTWIAINAPFALTTPTGWWRFYKLNLERGADWGSIWLALEKLGLSLTNLNYLSVLLLLIALTTVAILLFELKYTPTLASVAFIVLASVMLASKVYSPQYVLWLTPLAVIALTNKKDL
;
A
#
# COMPACT_ATOMS: atom_id res chain seq x y z
N MET A 1 19.76 2.26 -17.34
CA MET A 1 20.46 1.10 -16.68
C MET A 1 19.94 -0.22 -17.23
N LYS A 2 20.81 -1.27 -17.34
CA LYS A 2 20.41 -2.63 -17.79
C LYS A 2 19.49 -3.28 -16.73
N VAL A 3 18.52 -4.11 -17.17
CA VAL A 3 17.58 -4.81 -16.24
C VAL A 3 18.36 -5.66 -15.23
N ARG A 4 19.39 -6.39 -15.68
CA ARG A 4 20.23 -7.25 -14.81
C ARG A 4 20.84 -6.46 -13.66
N THR A 5 21.42 -5.29 -13.93
CA THR A 5 22.01 -4.43 -12.88
C THR A 5 20.93 -3.97 -11.89
N LEU A 6 19.75 -3.60 -12.37
CA LEU A 6 18.65 -3.17 -11.52
C LEU A 6 18.15 -4.31 -10.61
N VAL A 7 18.02 -5.52 -11.16
CA VAL A 7 17.65 -6.72 -10.39
C VAL A 7 18.69 -7.02 -9.31
N VAL A 8 19.99 -6.95 -9.65
CA VAL A 8 21.08 -7.14 -8.67
C VAL A 8 21.00 -6.12 -7.54
N LEU A 9 20.75 -4.82 -7.86
CA LEU A 9 20.57 -3.79 -6.83
C LEU A 9 19.35 -4.06 -5.94
N ALA A 10 18.25 -4.50 -6.51
CA ALA A 10 17.05 -4.81 -5.74
C ALA A 10 17.22 -6.08 -4.86
N ILE A 11 17.94 -7.09 -5.34
CA ILE A 11 18.31 -8.25 -4.53
C ILE A 11 19.23 -7.81 -3.38
N PHE A 12 20.24 -7.00 -3.65
CA PHE A 12 21.13 -6.47 -2.61
C PHE A 12 20.36 -5.65 -1.57
N ALA A 13 19.43 -4.78 -1.99
CA ALA A 13 18.56 -4.04 -1.09
C ALA A 13 17.68 -4.98 -0.23
N SER A 14 17.17 -6.06 -0.82
CA SER A 14 16.41 -7.09 -0.09
C SER A 14 17.26 -7.82 0.95
N LEU A 15 18.52 -8.12 0.64
CA LEU A 15 19.46 -8.74 1.58
C LEU A 15 19.79 -7.80 2.75
N LEU A 16 20.00 -6.50 2.47
CA LEU A 16 20.19 -5.50 3.52
C LEU A 16 18.96 -5.38 4.42
N SER A 17 17.76 -5.38 3.83
CA SER A 17 16.52 -5.38 4.59
C SER A 17 16.39 -6.66 5.43
N PHE A 18 16.68 -7.82 4.86
CA PHE A 18 16.66 -9.08 5.60
C PHE A 18 17.64 -9.05 6.78
N GLY A 19 18.88 -8.58 6.56
CA GLY A 19 19.86 -8.42 7.64
C GLY A 19 19.37 -7.55 8.80
N LYS A 20 18.59 -6.49 8.51
CA LYS A 20 17.93 -5.68 9.55
C LYS A 20 16.89 -6.49 10.33
N PHE A 21 16.01 -7.23 9.64
CA PHE A 21 14.93 -7.97 10.29
C PHE A 21 15.39 -9.28 10.93
N SER A 22 16.52 -9.87 10.52
CA SER A 22 17.07 -11.09 11.09
C SER A 22 17.44 -10.96 12.57
N HIS A 23 17.77 -9.74 13.04
CA HIS A 23 17.95 -9.50 14.47
C HIS A 23 16.69 -9.87 15.27
N CYS A 24 15.54 -9.35 14.87
CA CYS A 24 14.27 -9.66 15.53
C CYS A 24 13.84 -11.12 15.34
N GLU A 25 14.12 -11.72 14.19
CA GLU A 25 13.87 -13.15 13.98
C GLU A 25 14.64 -14.00 14.99
N ASN A 26 15.92 -13.68 15.24
CA ASN A 26 16.76 -14.40 16.19
C ASN A 26 16.33 -14.16 17.65
N THR A 27 15.74 -13.01 17.97
CA THR A 27 15.24 -12.69 19.33
C THR A 27 13.75 -12.99 19.50
N GLY A 28 13.10 -13.62 18.51
CA GLY A 28 11.69 -13.98 18.55
C GLY A 28 10.73 -12.79 18.59
N TRP A 29 11.11 -11.64 18.01
CA TRP A 29 10.37 -10.37 18.05
C TRP A 29 9.98 -9.92 19.46
N ALA A 30 10.87 -10.13 20.43
CA ALA A 30 10.64 -9.76 21.82
C ALA A 30 10.43 -8.25 21.99
N THR A 31 9.52 -7.86 22.89
CA THR A 31 9.30 -6.46 23.27
C THR A 31 10.14 -6.15 24.49
N PRO A 32 10.86 -5.00 24.57
CA PRO A 32 10.86 -3.86 23.64
C PRO A 32 11.88 -3.95 22.49
N ASP A 33 12.67 -5.01 22.39
CA ASP A 33 13.81 -5.18 21.50
C ASP A 33 13.47 -4.86 20.02
N GLN A 34 12.35 -5.40 19.53
CA GLN A 34 11.89 -5.18 18.15
C GLN A 34 11.65 -3.71 17.79
N TYR A 35 11.30 -2.86 18.77
CA TYR A 35 11.11 -1.42 18.56
C TYR A 35 12.42 -0.66 18.66
N ILE A 36 13.30 -1.04 19.61
CA ILE A 36 14.63 -0.45 19.77
C ILE A 36 15.45 -0.63 18.49
N HIS A 37 15.44 -1.82 17.89
CA HIS A 37 16.18 -2.14 16.67
C HIS A 37 15.38 -1.87 15.39
N ALA A 38 14.17 -1.29 15.51
CA ALA A 38 13.29 -0.92 14.40
C ALA A 38 13.02 -2.08 13.41
N CYS A 39 12.96 -3.33 13.89
CA CYS A 39 12.75 -4.54 13.09
C CYS A 39 11.40 -5.22 13.40
N TYR A 40 10.44 -4.50 13.99
CA TYR A 40 9.05 -4.94 14.11
C TYR A 40 8.47 -5.29 12.72
N SER A 41 7.70 -6.38 12.69
CA SER A 41 6.97 -6.80 11.49
C SER A 41 5.59 -7.34 11.85
N ASP A 42 4.57 -6.94 11.07
CA ASP A 42 3.22 -7.50 11.15
C ASP A 42 3.18 -9.00 10.76
N LEU A 43 4.14 -9.45 9.95
CA LEU A 43 4.17 -10.83 9.46
C LEU A 43 4.19 -11.83 10.63
N PRO A 44 5.19 -11.86 11.50
CA PRO A 44 5.22 -12.77 12.65
C PRO A 44 4.20 -12.36 13.74
N ALA A 45 3.96 -11.05 13.92
CA ALA A 45 3.08 -10.57 14.98
C ALA A 45 1.63 -11.03 14.79
N LEU A 46 1.13 -11.05 13.56
CA LEU A 46 -0.25 -11.45 13.27
C LEU A 46 -0.41 -12.97 13.05
N TYR A 47 0.68 -13.73 12.92
CA TYR A 47 0.63 -15.17 12.68
C TYR A 47 -0.16 -15.89 13.78
N ALA A 48 0.25 -15.74 15.04
CA ALA A 48 -0.47 -16.31 16.16
C ALA A 48 -1.70 -15.48 16.57
N ASN A 49 -1.59 -14.14 16.55
CA ASN A 49 -2.66 -13.25 17.00
C ASN A 49 -3.94 -13.34 16.16
N ARG A 50 -3.86 -13.86 14.93
CA ARG A 50 -5.02 -14.07 14.05
C ARG A 50 -5.36 -15.55 13.83
N GLY A 51 -4.76 -16.45 14.66
CA GLY A 51 -5.01 -17.87 14.59
C GLY A 51 -4.50 -18.56 13.32
N LEU A 52 -3.59 -17.90 12.58
CA LEU A 52 -3.02 -18.46 11.36
C LEU A 52 -2.09 -19.64 11.65
N ASP A 53 -1.51 -19.69 12.85
CA ASP A 53 -0.75 -20.82 13.39
C ASP A 53 -1.58 -22.10 13.52
N LYS A 54 -2.91 -21.96 13.59
CA LYS A 54 -3.90 -23.05 13.63
C LYS A 54 -4.69 -23.16 12.34
N ASN A 55 -4.27 -22.51 11.27
CA ASN A 55 -4.97 -22.41 10.00
C ASN A 55 -6.44 -21.94 10.15
N ALA A 56 -6.70 -21.04 11.12
CA ALA A 56 -8.04 -20.49 11.31
C ALA A 56 -8.45 -19.66 10.08
N TRP A 57 -9.75 -19.77 9.72
CA TRP A 57 -10.30 -18.98 8.62
C TRP A 57 -10.15 -17.47 8.92
N PRO A 58 -9.62 -16.66 8.00
CA PRO A 58 -9.29 -15.27 8.26
C PRO A 58 -10.47 -14.39 8.68
N TYR A 59 -11.66 -14.71 8.19
CA TYR A 59 -12.88 -13.95 8.46
C TYR A 59 -13.83 -14.69 9.38
N THR A 60 -13.34 -15.13 10.52
CA THR A 60 -14.19 -15.66 11.60
C THR A 60 -15.08 -14.55 12.17
N SER A 61 -16.10 -14.90 12.94
CA SER A 61 -16.99 -13.94 13.61
C SER A 61 -16.44 -13.42 14.94
N ASN A 62 -15.23 -13.83 15.33
CA ASN A 62 -14.62 -13.49 16.62
C ASN A 62 -13.60 -12.35 16.50
N GLU A 63 -13.05 -11.95 17.64
CA GLU A 63 -12.05 -10.88 17.75
C GLU A 63 -10.72 -11.19 17.04
N ASN A 64 -10.46 -12.45 16.72
CA ASN A 64 -9.24 -12.89 16.03
C ASN A 64 -9.33 -12.77 14.50
N SER A 65 -10.44 -12.29 13.94
CA SER A 65 -10.54 -12.04 12.51
C SER A 65 -9.42 -11.13 12.01
N VAL A 66 -8.95 -11.42 10.81
CA VAL A 66 -7.94 -10.60 10.13
C VAL A 66 -8.54 -9.24 9.77
N GLU A 67 -7.84 -8.16 10.12
CA GLU A 67 -8.21 -6.77 9.85
C GLU A 67 -7.59 -6.23 8.54
N TYR A 68 -7.64 -7.03 7.50
CA TYR A 68 -7.15 -6.67 6.16
C TYR A 68 -8.20 -6.93 5.08
N PRO A 69 -8.15 -6.24 3.94
CA PRO A 69 -8.98 -6.56 2.78
C PRO A 69 -8.72 -7.98 2.27
N VAL A 70 -9.66 -8.49 1.47
CA VAL A 70 -9.79 -9.90 1.08
C VAL A 70 -8.50 -10.49 0.52
N VAL A 71 -7.82 -9.82 -0.40
CA VAL A 71 -6.63 -10.40 -1.05
C VAL A 71 -5.48 -10.56 -0.05
N THR A 72 -5.23 -9.55 0.80
CA THR A 72 -4.21 -9.67 1.85
C THR A 72 -4.57 -10.77 2.85
N ALA A 73 -5.83 -10.84 3.29
CA ALA A 73 -6.27 -11.89 4.21
C ALA A 73 -6.07 -13.29 3.61
N MET A 74 -6.34 -13.46 2.31
CA MET A 74 -6.10 -14.74 1.62
C MET A 74 -4.62 -15.05 1.45
N VAL A 75 -3.77 -14.04 1.17
CA VAL A 75 -2.32 -14.22 1.16
C VAL A 75 -1.83 -14.69 2.54
N MET A 76 -2.26 -14.02 3.61
CA MET A 76 -1.92 -14.40 4.99
C MET A 76 -2.31 -15.85 5.28
N TYR A 77 -3.53 -16.23 4.90
CA TYR A 77 -4.07 -17.57 5.11
C TYR A 77 -3.32 -18.63 4.30
N VAL A 78 -3.14 -18.42 3.00
CA VAL A 78 -2.46 -19.39 2.13
C VAL A 78 -1.01 -19.61 2.53
N THR A 79 -0.30 -18.54 2.90
CA THR A 79 1.11 -18.65 3.34
C THR A 79 1.24 -19.28 4.72
N SER A 80 0.18 -19.36 5.52
CA SER A 80 0.23 -20.04 6.83
C SER A 80 0.31 -21.56 6.72
N PHE A 81 -0.22 -22.17 5.65
CA PHE A 81 -0.19 -23.64 5.50
C PHE A 81 1.23 -24.23 5.40
N GLY A 82 2.21 -23.45 4.93
CA GLY A 82 3.61 -23.86 4.87
C GLY A 82 4.42 -23.55 6.12
N ALA A 83 3.81 -22.92 7.13
CA ALA A 83 4.50 -22.42 8.31
C ALA A 83 4.17 -23.25 9.57
N ASN A 84 5.18 -23.48 10.40
CA ASN A 84 5.06 -24.12 11.70
C ASN A 84 5.56 -23.24 12.85
N SER A 85 6.03 -22.04 12.55
CA SER A 85 6.52 -21.06 13.51
C SER A 85 6.41 -19.64 12.96
N PRO A 86 6.43 -18.59 13.80
CA PRO A 86 6.49 -17.20 13.35
C PRO A 86 7.65 -16.91 12.40
N ALA A 87 8.83 -17.48 12.64
CA ALA A 87 10.02 -17.34 11.80
C ALA A 87 9.81 -17.98 10.41
N THR A 88 9.29 -19.22 10.36
CA THR A 88 8.98 -19.88 9.09
C THR A 88 7.93 -19.10 8.30
N TYR A 89 6.89 -18.60 8.98
CA TYR A 89 5.86 -17.77 8.35
C TYR A 89 6.44 -16.46 7.79
N PHE A 90 7.30 -15.80 8.56
CA PHE A 90 8.03 -14.61 8.14
C PHE A 90 8.84 -14.88 6.86
N ASN A 91 9.65 -15.95 6.84
CA ASN A 91 10.52 -16.29 5.72
C ASN A 91 9.74 -16.65 4.44
N ILE A 92 8.62 -17.38 4.55
CA ILE A 92 7.73 -17.66 3.41
C ILE A 92 7.21 -16.34 2.82
N ASN A 93 6.75 -15.43 3.65
CA ASN A 93 6.23 -14.14 3.18
C ASN A 93 7.34 -13.27 2.58
N ILE A 94 8.55 -13.23 3.17
CA ILE A 94 9.70 -12.53 2.59
C ILE A 94 9.98 -12.98 1.15
N PHE A 95 9.96 -14.28 0.90
CA PHE A 95 10.18 -14.80 -0.46
C PHE A 95 9.24 -14.13 -1.47
N PHE A 96 7.94 -14.08 -1.19
CA PHE A 96 6.97 -13.42 -2.06
C PHE A 96 7.16 -11.90 -2.12
N LEU A 97 7.48 -11.27 -0.99
CA LEU A 97 7.71 -9.82 -0.95
C LEU A 97 8.94 -9.42 -1.77
N VAL A 98 10.01 -10.21 -1.76
CA VAL A 98 11.17 -10.00 -2.64
C VAL A 98 10.77 -10.09 -4.11
N LEU A 99 10.00 -11.11 -4.51
CA LEU A 99 9.51 -11.22 -5.90
C LEU A 99 8.66 -10.01 -6.31
N LEU A 100 7.78 -9.55 -5.43
CA LEU A 100 6.94 -8.36 -5.67
C LEU A 100 7.76 -7.08 -5.71
N PHE A 101 8.80 -6.96 -4.89
CA PHE A 101 9.72 -5.84 -4.95
C PHE A 101 10.48 -5.80 -6.28
N LEU A 102 11.03 -6.94 -6.71
CA LEU A 102 11.67 -7.06 -8.03
C LEU A 102 10.70 -6.68 -9.16
N ALA A 103 9.47 -7.20 -9.12
CA ALA A 103 8.43 -6.86 -10.09
C ALA A 103 8.13 -5.35 -10.09
N THR A 104 7.97 -4.74 -8.90
CA THR A 104 7.75 -3.30 -8.74
C THR A 104 8.86 -2.48 -9.37
N VAL A 105 10.13 -2.81 -9.09
CA VAL A 105 11.29 -2.11 -9.63
C VAL A 105 11.38 -2.26 -11.16
N VAL A 106 11.05 -3.45 -11.70
CA VAL A 106 10.99 -3.67 -13.16
C VAL A 106 9.86 -2.86 -13.80
N ILE A 107 8.69 -2.76 -13.17
CA ILE A 107 7.58 -1.95 -13.66
C ILE A 107 7.96 -0.47 -13.65
N VAL A 108 8.55 0.03 -12.56
CA VAL A 108 9.07 1.40 -12.48
C VAL A 108 10.04 1.68 -13.63
N ARG A 109 10.95 0.75 -13.92
CA ARG A 109 11.87 0.88 -15.07
C ARG A 109 11.14 0.95 -16.42
N LYS A 110 10.04 0.22 -16.59
CA LYS A 110 9.24 0.28 -17.84
C LYS A 110 8.54 1.63 -18.03
N ILE A 111 8.33 2.37 -16.95
CA ILE A 111 7.69 3.71 -16.96
C ILE A 111 8.77 4.80 -17.00
N ARG A 112 9.82 4.69 -16.15
CA ARG A 112 10.91 5.67 -15.98
C ARG A 112 12.28 4.98 -15.90
N PRO A 113 12.86 4.58 -17.04
CA PRO A 113 14.10 3.81 -17.08
C PRO A 113 15.32 4.56 -16.50
N GLU A 114 15.33 5.90 -16.57
CA GLU A 114 16.44 6.75 -16.11
C GLU A 114 16.59 6.73 -14.59
N PHE A 115 15.49 6.71 -13.83
CA PHE A 115 15.43 6.89 -12.39
C PHE A 115 15.06 5.62 -11.61
N ALA A 116 14.78 4.51 -12.30
CA ALA A 116 14.29 3.28 -11.65
C ALA A 116 15.23 2.73 -10.57
N TYR A 117 16.54 3.00 -10.65
CA TYR A 117 17.51 2.57 -9.64
C TYR A 117 17.23 3.22 -8.27
N LEU A 118 16.68 4.43 -8.25
CA LEU A 118 16.33 5.11 -7.00
C LEU A 118 15.28 4.32 -6.21
N SER A 119 14.30 3.71 -6.89
CA SER A 119 13.32 2.85 -6.21
C SER A 119 13.91 1.55 -5.69
N ALA A 120 15.02 1.07 -6.30
CA ALA A 120 15.67 -0.16 -5.88
C ALA A 120 16.56 0.01 -4.64
N ILE A 121 17.23 1.17 -4.49
CA ILE A 121 18.23 1.41 -3.44
C ILE A 121 17.83 2.47 -2.43
N ALA A 122 16.62 3.03 -2.50
CA ALA A 122 16.17 4.03 -1.55
C ALA A 122 16.25 3.50 -0.10
N PRO A 123 16.91 4.19 0.83
CA PRO A 123 17.02 3.74 2.21
C PRO A 123 15.67 3.47 2.87
N ALA A 124 14.66 4.28 2.55
CA ALA A 124 13.30 4.12 3.03
C ALA A 124 12.66 2.79 2.55
N MET A 125 12.94 2.38 1.30
CA MET A 125 12.51 1.07 0.79
C MET A 125 13.18 -0.06 1.59
N ILE A 126 14.51 -0.04 1.71
CA ILE A 126 15.28 -1.05 2.44
C ILE A 126 14.80 -1.17 3.89
N ALA A 127 14.57 -0.04 4.56
CA ALA A 127 14.13 -0.02 5.96
C ALA A 127 12.75 -0.65 6.18
N SER A 128 11.88 -0.73 5.16
CA SER A 128 10.45 -1.02 5.34
C SER A 128 9.94 -2.23 4.55
N LEU A 129 10.78 -2.92 3.74
CA LEU A 129 10.35 -3.98 2.81
C LEU A 129 9.54 -5.10 3.47
N PHE A 130 9.90 -5.50 4.69
CA PHE A 130 9.37 -6.69 5.35
C PHE A 130 8.53 -6.37 6.59
N ILE A 131 7.99 -5.14 6.68
CA ILE A 131 7.09 -4.77 7.79
C ILE A 131 5.74 -5.45 7.63
N ASN A 132 5.17 -5.48 6.42
CA ASN A 132 3.87 -6.11 6.15
C ASN A 132 3.69 -6.48 4.66
N TRP A 133 2.45 -6.82 4.27
CA TRP A 133 2.06 -7.27 2.93
C TRP A 133 1.84 -6.14 1.90
N ASP A 134 2.18 -4.89 2.17
CA ASP A 134 1.84 -3.74 1.30
C ASP A 134 2.36 -3.88 -0.14
N LEU A 135 3.48 -4.58 -0.36
CA LEU A 135 4.03 -4.80 -1.70
C LEU A 135 3.08 -5.52 -2.66
N TRP A 136 2.14 -6.34 -2.17
CA TRP A 136 1.10 -6.95 -3.00
C TRP A 136 0.21 -5.90 -3.66
N ALA A 137 -0.24 -4.91 -2.89
CA ALA A 137 -1.05 -3.82 -3.41
C ALA A 137 -0.21 -2.81 -4.21
N ILE A 138 1.03 -2.54 -3.79
CA ILE A 138 1.92 -1.61 -4.48
C ILE A 138 2.27 -2.11 -5.88
N ALA A 139 2.61 -3.40 -6.04
CA ALA A 139 2.94 -3.98 -7.34
C ALA A 139 1.74 -3.90 -8.31
N THR A 140 0.55 -4.25 -7.84
CA THR A 140 -0.68 -4.18 -8.65
C THR A 140 -1.09 -2.75 -8.97
N MET A 141 -0.90 -1.79 -8.04
CA MET A 141 -1.08 -0.37 -8.28
C MET A 141 -0.12 0.16 -9.36
N LYS A 142 1.16 -0.26 -9.34
CA LYS A 142 2.13 0.15 -10.39
C LYS A 142 1.78 -0.45 -11.74
N LEU A 143 1.25 -1.68 -11.78
CA LEU A 143 0.70 -2.26 -13.01
C LEU A 143 -0.48 -1.45 -13.55
N ALA A 144 -1.37 -0.98 -12.67
CA ALA A 144 -2.48 -0.14 -13.07
C ALA A 144 -1.98 1.16 -13.73
N ILE A 145 -1.00 1.84 -13.12
CA ILE A 145 -0.39 3.05 -13.70
C ILE A 145 0.30 2.73 -15.03
N TYR A 146 1.07 1.66 -15.10
CA TYR A 146 1.76 1.22 -16.30
C TYR A 146 0.82 1.00 -17.49
N TRP A 147 -0.30 0.31 -17.27
CA TRP A 147 -1.30 0.07 -18.31
C TRP A 147 -2.13 1.31 -18.63
N PHE A 148 -2.41 2.17 -17.64
CA PHE A 148 -3.09 3.44 -17.87
C PHE A 148 -2.31 4.34 -18.83
N ASP A 149 -1.01 4.51 -18.61
CA ASP A 149 -0.11 5.31 -19.44
C ASP A 149 -0.07 4.78 -20.90
N ARG A 150 -0.37 3.48 -21.11
CA ARG A 150 -0.48 2.83 -22.42
C ARG A 150 -1.89 2.82 -22.98
N LYS A 151 -2.83 3.52 -22.34
CA LYS A 151 -4.24 3.56 -22.72
C LYS A 151 -4.93 2.19 -22.71
N GLN A 152 -4.35 1.20 -22.03
CA GLN A 152 -4.91 -0.13 -21.79
C GLN A 152 -5.84 -0.10 -20.57
N TYR A 153 -6.92 0.67 -20.68
CA TYR A 153 -7.77 1.02 -19.53
C TYR A 153 -8.43 -0.19 -18.87
N LEU A 154 -8.78 -1.25 -19.64
CA LEU A 154 -9.33 -2.47 -19.07
C LEU A 154 -8.31 -3.18 -18.13
N HIS A 155 -7.08 -3.40 -18.60
CA HIS A 155 -6.04 -4.03 -17.76
C HIS A 155 -5.69 -3.16 -16.55
N SER A 156 -5.67 -1.83 -16.75
CA SER A 156 -5.45 -0.87 -15.67
C SER A 156 -6.53 -0.93 -14.60
N SER A 157 -7.80 -0.97 -14.99
CA SER A 157 -8.94 -1.03 -14.04
C SER A 157 -9.00 -2.36 -13.27
N LEU A 158 -8.70 -3.48 -13.92
CA LEU A 158 -8.59 -4.79 -13.27
C LEU A 158 -7.46 -4.82 -12.24
N ALA A 159 -6.27 -4.29 -12.61
CA ALA A 159 -5.14 -4.21 -11.69
C ALA A 159 -5.41 -3.26 -10.51
N LEU A 160 -6.11 -2.14 -10.75
CA LEU A 160 -6.50 -1.21 -9.69
C LEU A 160 -7.50 -1.86 -8.73
N ALA A 161 -8.51 -2.57 -9.25
CA ALA A 161 -9.49 -3.29 -8.42
C ALA A 161 -8.82 -4.35 -7.53
N LEU A 162 -7.86 -5.10 -8.09
CA LEU A 162 -7.06 -6.06 -7.33
C LEU A 162 -6.25 -5.36 -6.24
N SER A 163 -5.63 -4.23 -6.56
CA SER A 163 -4.87 -3.42 -5.62
C SER A 163 -5.76 -2.91 -4.46
N ILE A 164 -6.98 -2.42 -4.75
CA ILE A 164 -7.96 -1.97 -3.75
C ILE A 164 -8.41 -3.15 -2.88
N SER A 165 -8.61 -4.33 -3.46
CA SER A 165 -8.99 -5.55 -2.73
C SER A 165 -7.85 -6.13 -1.89
N THR A 166 -6.61 -5.68 -2.13
CA THR A 166 -5.42 -6.03 -1.35
C THR A 166 -5.20 -5.03 -0.20
N LYS A 167 -5.28 -3.74 -0.47
CA LYS A 167 -5.20 -2.64 0.49
C LYS A 167 -6.12 -1.52 -0.02
N PHE A 168 -6.93 -0.92 0.84
CA PHE A 168 -7.97 0.01 0.39
C PHE A 168 -7.42 1.34 -0.16
N LEU A 169 -6.21 1.73 0.24
CA LEU A 169 -5.56 3.00 -0.13
C LEU A 169 -5.56 3.31 -1.65
N PRO A 170 -5.32 2.35 -2.58
CA PRO A 170 -5.35 2.61 -4.01
C PRO A 170 -6.67 3.11 -4.59
N ILE A 171 -7.78 3.07 -3.85
CA ILE A 171 -9.06 3.65 -4.29
C ILE A 171 -8.91 5.14 -4.63
N PHE A 172 -8.02 5.84 -3.95
CA PHE A 172 -7.74 7.25 -4.19
C PHE A 172 -7.11 7.53 -5.56
N LEU A 173 -6.60 6.52 -6.28
CA LEU A 173 -6.17 6.66 -7.66
C LEU A 173 -7.33 6.95 -8.62
N LEU A 174 -8.57 6.65 -8.24
CA LEU A 174 -9.72 7.03 -9.04
C LEU A 174 -9.84 8.56 -9.20
N ILE A 175 -9.32 9.36 -8.25
CA ILE A 175 -9.31 10.82 -8.33
C ILE A 175 -8.43 11.30 -9.50
N PRO A 176 -7.11 11.00 -9.56
CA PRO A 176 -6.29 11.42 -10.68
C PRO A 176 -6.71 10.79 -12.02
N ILE A 177 -7.15 9.54 -12.03
CA ILE A 177 -7.67 8.87 -13.22
C ILE A 177 -8.92 9.59 -13.74
N GLY A 178 -9.84 9.91 -12.83
CA GLY A 178 -11.05 10.66 -13.15
C GLY A 178 -10.73 12.03 -13.75
N PHE A 179 -9.83 12.77 -13.10
CA PHE A 179 -9.39 14.09 -13.58
C PHE A 179 -8.77 14.02 -14.98
N ILE A 180 -7.83 13.09 -15.22
CA ILE A 180 -7.14 12.96 -16.51
C ILE A 180 -8.12 12.57 -17.62
N LEU A 181 -8.95 11.55 -17.40
CA LEU A 181 -9.91 11.10 -18.40
C LEU A 181 -10.99 12.15 -18.69
N TRP A 182 -11.43 12.88 -17.66
CA TRP A 182 -12.35 14.01 -17.85
C TRP A 182 -11.72 15.13 -18.67
N ARG A 183 -10.49 15.53 -18.34
CA ARG A 183 -9.75 16.59 -19.04
C ARG A 183 -9.46 16.23 -20.51
N ASP A 184 -9.22 14.94 -20.77
CA ASP A 184 -9.04 14.40 -22.14
C ASP A 184 -10.36 14.21 -22.90
N ALA A 185 -11.49 14.65 -22.36
CA ALA A 185 -12.86 14.45 -22.92
C ALA A 185 -13.24 12.97 -23.11
N LYS A 186 -12.66 12.05 -22.32
CA LYS A 186 -12.90 10.60 -22.38
C LYS A 186 -13.89 10.12 -21.31
N VAL A 187 -15.00 10.82 -21.13
CA VAL A 187 -16.00 10.53 -20.10
C VAL A 187 -16.55 9.09 -20.21
N LYS A 188 -16.78 8.60 -21.43
CA LYS A 188 -17.24 7.21 -21.64
C LYS A 188 -16.22 6.19 -21.13
N GLU A 189 -14.93 6.43 -21.35
CA GLU A 189 -13.86 5.56 -20.83
C GLU A 189 -13.75 5.65 -19.31
N LEU A 190 -13.96 6.83 -18.72
CA LEU A 190 -14.02 7.01 -17.27
C LEU A 190 -15.15 6.16 -16.66
N VAL A 191 -16.37 6.26 -17.21
CA VAL A 191 -17.51 5.46 -16.71
C VAL A 191 -17.22 3.96 -16.81
N LYS A 192 -16.68 3.49 -17.95
CA LYS A 192 -16.29 2.08 -18.11
C LYS A 192 -15.19 1.69 -17.10
N TYR A 193 -14.19 2.54 -16.92
CA TYR A 193 -13.09 2.30 -15.99
C TYR A 193 -13.61 2.09 -14.56
N VAL A 194 -14.43 3.02 -14.07
CA VAL A 194 -15.02 2.95 -12.73
C VAL A 194 -15.95 1.73 -12.60
N ALA A 195 -16.74 1.44 -13.61
CA ALA A 195 -17.62 0.26 -13.61
C ALA A 195 -16.82 -1.05 -13.51
N VAL A 196 -15.73 -1.19 -14.30
CA VAL A 196 -14.86 -2.38 -14.22
C VAL A 196 -14.18 -2.48 -12.86
N VAL A 197 -13.67 -1.38 -12.30
CA VAL A 197 -13.10 -1.39 -10.93
C VAL A 197 -14.14 -1.85 -9.91
N ALA A 198 -15.34 -1.27 -9.94
CA ALA A 198 -16.41 -1.60 -9.00
C ALA A 198 -16.87 -3.07 -9.13
N LEU A 199 -17.15 -3.52 -10.36
CA LEU A 199 -17.60 -4.90 -10.60
C LEU A 199 -16.54 -5.93 -10.21
N THR A 200 -15.26 -5.67 -10.52
CA THR A 200 -14.16 -6.55 -10.14
C THR A 200 -13.97 -6.57 -8.62
N TRP A 201 -14.03 -5.40 -7.97
CA TRP A 201 -13.97 -5.32 -6.51
C TRP A 201 -15.12 -6.09 -5.85
N ILE A 202 -16.36 -5.91 -6.36
CA ILE A 202 -17.53 -6.65 -5.88
C ILE A 202 -17.32 -8.15 -6.08
N ALA A 203 -16.88 -8.60 -7.25
CA ALA A 203 -16.64 -10.01 -7.54
C ALA A 203 -15.63 -10.66 -6.57
N ILE A 204 -14.57 -9.91 -6.18
CA ILE A 204 -13.56 -10.39 -5.22
C ILE A 204 -14.12 -10.38 -3.79
N ASN A 205 -14.91 -9.39 -3.40
CA ASN A 205 -15.32 -9.18 -2.01
C ASN A 205 -16.66 -9.86 -1.67
N ALA A 206 -17.60 -9.99 -2.62
CA ALA A 206 -18.93 -10.50 -2.37
C ALA A 206 -18.96 -11.92 -1.75
N PRO A 207 -18.14 -12.89 -2.18
CA PRO A 207 -18.14 -14.21 -1.55
C PRO A 207 -17.89 -14.13 -0.03
N PHE A 208 -16.98 -13.28 0.40
CA PHE A 208 -16.63 -13.11 1.82
C PHE A 208 -17.64 -12.26 2.57
N ALA A 209 -18.14 -11.19 1.95
CA ALA A 209 -19.16 -10.34 2.55
C ALA A 209 -20.48 -11.10 2.77
N LEU A 210 -20.83 -12.06 1.91
CA LEU A 210 -22.04 -12.83 2.01
C LEU A 210 -21.91 -14.04 2.95
N THR A 211 -20.74 -14.68 3.00
CA THR A 211 -20.54 -15.89 3.82
C THR A 211 -20.04 -15.58 5.23
N THR A 212 -19.24 -14.53 5.40
CA THR A 212 -18.64 -14.15 6.68
C THR A 212 -18.69 -12.62 6.90
N PRO A 213 -19.89 -12.01 6.93
CA PRO A 213 -20.06 -10.55 6.89
C PRO A 213 -19.38 -9.84 8.05
N THR A 214 -19.46 -10.38 9.27
CA THR A 214 -18.87 -9.78 10.47
C THR A 214 -17.34 -9.71 10.37
N GLY A 215 -16.70 -10.81 9.95
CA GLY A 215 -15.25 -10.88 9.79
C GLY A 215 -14.77 -10.00 8.62
N TRP A 216 -15.49 -10.02 7.49
CA TRP A 216 -15.20 -9.16 6.36
C TRP A 216 -15.33 -7.66 6.70
N TRP A 217 -16.36 -7.28 7.50
CA TRP A 217 -16.59 -5.89 7.91
C TRP A 217 -15.57 -5.37 8.92
N ARG A 218 -14.83 -6.25 9.63
CA ARG A 218 -13.86 -5.88 10.65
C ARG A 218 -12.82 -4.86 10.17
N PHE A 219 -12.30 -5.03 8.95
CA PHE A 219 -11.36 -4.07 8.37
C PHE A 219 -11.93 -2.64 8.35
N TYR A 220 -13.14 -2.48 7.87
CA TYR A 220 -13.79 -1.17 7.78
C TYR A 220 -14.11 -0.61 9.17
N LYS A 221 -14.69 -1.44 10.03
CA LYS A 221 -15.03 -1.07 11.41
C LYS A 221 -13.79 -0.58 12.17
N LEU A 222 -12.69 -1.32 12.14
CA LEU A 222 -11.44 -0.93 12.78
C LEU A 222 -10.94 0.44 12.30
N ASN A 223 -10.97 0.70 11.00
CA ASN A 223 -10.51 1.98 10.45
C ASN A 223 -11.44 3.16 10.80
N LEU A 224 -12.73 2.90 11.01
CA LEU A 224 -13.67 3.92 11.48
C LEU A 224 -13.48 4.23 12.97
N GLU A 225 -13.27 3.21 13.80
CA GLU A 225 -13.25 3.31 15.26
C GLU A 225 -11.88 3.67 15.85
N ARG A 226 -10.76 3.39 15.14
CA ARG A 226 -9.41 3.64 15.68
C ARG A 226 -9.15 5.13 15.89
N GLY A 227 -8.46 5.43 17.01
CA GLY A 227 -7.96 6.76 17.36
C GLY A 227 -6.69 7.15 16.59
N ALA A 228 -6.02 8.19 17.08
CA ALA A 228 -4.68 8.57 16.61
C ALA A 228 -3.68 7.46 16.93
N ASP A 229 -2.82 7.15 15.97
CA ASP A 229 -1.87 6.04 16.09
C ASP A 229 -0.48 6.46 15.59
N TRP A 230 0.49 5.58 15.74
CA TRP A 230 1.90 5.81 15.47
C TRP A 230 2.16 6.52 14.14
N GLY A 231 3.08 7.48 14.18
CA GLY A 231 3.53 8.27 13.04
C GLY A 231 2.53 9.31 12.53
N SER A 232 1.26 9.32 12.99
CA SER A 232 0.29 10.32 12.55
C SER A 232 0.55 11.68 13.16
N ILE A 233 0.19 12.75 12.42
CA ILE A 233 0.21 14.12 12.94
C ILE A 233 -0.74 14.27 14.15
N TRP A 234 -1.81 13.49 14.18
CA TRP A 234 -2.81 13.52 15.24
C TRP A 234 -2.22 13.05 16.56
N LEU A 235 -1.47 11.93 16.57
CA LEU A 235 -0.79 11.47 17.78
C LEU A 235 0.27 12.49 18.24
N ALA A 236 0.98 13.12 17.31
CA ALA A 236 1.94 14.17 17.65
C ALA A 236 1.25 15.37 18.36
N LEU A 237 0.10 15.80 17.83
CA LEU A 237 -0.70 16.87 18.45
C LEU A 237 -1.23 16.48 19.83
N GLU A 238 -1.71 15.25 20.02
CA GLU A 238 -2.11 14.74 21.34
C GLU A 238 -0.95 14.73 22.34
N LYS A 239 0.25 14.32 21.90
CA LYS A 239 1.47 14.34 22.74
C LYS A 239 1.93 15.76 23.09
N LEU A 240 1.57 16.75 22.28
CA LEU A 240 1.78 18.19 22.58
C LEU A 240 0.69 18.78 23.50
N GLY A 241 -0.25 17.96 23.99
CA GLY A 241 -1.28 18.36 24.94
C GLY A 241 -2.58 18.85 24.30
N LEU A 242 -2.78 18.71 23.00
CA LEU A 242 -4.03 19.06 22.33
C LEU A 242 -5.05 17.91 22.52
N SER A 243 -6.20 18.22 23.10
CA SER A 243 -7.30 17.25 23.20
C SER A 243 -8.07 17.22 21.87
N LEU A 244 -7.93 16.11 21.14
CA LEU A 244 -8.57 15.93 19.84
C LEU A 244 -9.91 15.20 19.99
N THR A 245 -10.98 15.95 20.23
CA THR A 245 -12.34 15.41 20.15
C THR A 245 -12.76 15.27 18.68
N ASN A 246 -13.53 14.23 18.37
CA ASN A 246 -14.05 14.01 17.00
C ASN A 246 -12.96 13.82 15.90
N LEU A 247 -11.91 13.09 16.22
CA LEU A 247 -10.76 12.87 15.33
C LEU A 247 -11.14 12.45 13.91
N ASN A 248 -12.19 11.63 13.73
CA ASN A 248 -12.66 11.23 12.40
C ASN A 248 -13.07 12.44 11.55
N TYR A 249 -13.82 13.39 12.13
CA TYR A 249 -14.23 14.61 11.42
C TYR A 249 -13.04 15.50 11.07
N LEU A 250 -12.10 15.66 12.02
CA LEU A 250 -10.87 16.46 11.79
C LEU A 250 -10.01 15.84 10.68
N SER A 251 -9.84 14.53 10.71
CA SER A 251 -9.07 13.79 9.68
C SER A 251 -9.72 13.92 8.29
N VAL A 252 -11.05 13.76 8.21
CA VAL A 252 -11.79 13.93 6.94
C VAL A 252 -11.76 15.38 6.48
N LEU A 253 -11.92 16.36 7.38
CA LEU A 253 -11.84 17.78 7.03
C LEU A 253 -10.46 18.14 6.46
N LEU A 254 -9.38 17.71 7.11
CA LEU A 254 -8.02 17.93 6.62
C LEU A 254 -7.83 17.29 5.24
N LEU A 255 -8.34 16.06 5.04
CA LEU A 255 -8.28 15.38 3.75
C LEU A 255 -9.03 16.17 2.67
N LEU A 256 -10.26 16.65 2.98
CA LEU A 256 -11.05 17.44 2.03
C LEU A 256 -10.35 18.75 1.66
N ILE A 257 -9.77 19.47 2.64
CA ILE A 257 -8.98 20.68 2.39
C ILE A 257 -7.81 20.36 1.46
N ALA A 258 -7.03 19.30 1.77
CA ALA A 258 -5.89 18.91 0.96
C ALA A 258 -6.29 18.52 -0.47
N LEU A 259 -7.33 17.70 -0.65
CA LEU A 259 -7.80 17.29 -1.97
C LEU A 259 -8.41 18.46 -2.76
N THR A 260 -9.10 19.39 -2.10
CA THR A 260 -9.61 20.61 -2.74
C THR A 260 -8.46 21.49 -3.21
N THR A 261 -7.43 21.66 -2.39
CA THR A 261 -6.21 22.39 -2.79
C THR A 261 -5.55 21.75 -4.00
N VAL A 262 -5.39 20.42 -3.97
CA VAL A 262 -4.85 19.67 -5.13
C VAL A 262 -5.72 19.88 -6.37
N ALA A 263 -7.05 19.82 -6.24
CA ALA A 263 -7.97 20.04 -7.35
C ALA A 263 -7.82 21.44 -7.93
N ILE A 264 -7.79 22.49 -7.11
CA ILE A 264 -7.58 23.88 -7.56
C ILE A 264 -6.28 23.99 -8.36
N LEU A 265 -5.17 23.50 -7.81
CA LEU A 265 -3.87 23.51 -8.48
C LEU A 265 -3.92 22.76 -9.83
N LEU A 266 -4.59 21.61 -9.91
CA LEU A 266 -4.73 20.84 -11.13
C LEU A 266 -5.56 21.55 -12.19
N PHE A 267 -6.60 22.31 -11.80
CA PHE A 267 -7.41 23.09 -12.74
C PHE A 267 -6.66 24.29 -13.33
N GLU A 268 -5.73 24.87 -12.57
CA GLU A 268 -4.88 25.98 -13.04
C GLU A 268 -3.80 25.53 -14.04
N LEU A 269 -3.43 24.25 -14.06
CA LEU A 269 -2.43 23.73 -15.00
C LEU A 269 -2.89 23.87 -16.46
N LYS A 270 -2.03 24.41 -17.30
CA LYS A 270 -2.27 24.52 -18.76
C LYS A 270 -2.07 23.20 -19.51
N TYR A 271 -1.50 22.18 -18.88
CA TYR A 271 -1.22 20.86 -19.46
C TYR A 271 -1.81 19.74 -18.61
N THR A 272 -2.05 18.58 -19.19
CA THR A 272 -2.48 17.39 -18.45
C THR A 272 -1.26 16.75 -17.77
N PRO A 273 -1.21 16.70 -16.42
CA PRO A 273 -0.10 16.08 -15.70
C PRO A 273 -0.12 14.55 -15.86
N THR A 274 1.01 13.90 -15.55
CA THR A 274 1.06 12.43 -15.56
C THR A 274 0.22 11.84 -14.44
N LEU A 275 -0.32 10.63 -14.65
CA LEU A 275 -1.05 9.92 -13.61
C LEU A 275 -0.21 9.75 -12.34
N ALA A 276 1.07 9.42 -12.48
CA ALA A 276 1.97 9.21 -11.35
C ALA A 276 2.20 10.46 -10.51
N SER A 277 2.34 11.65 -11.16
CA SER A 277 2.52 12.92 -10.44
C SER A 277 1.31 13.28 -9.59
N VAL A 278 0.10 13.16 -10.17
CA VAL A 278 -1.13 13.46 -9.44
C VAL A 278 -1.39 12.40 -8.37
N ALA A 279 -1.15 11.12 -8.67
CA ALA A 279 -1.28 10.03 -7.71
C ALA A 279 -0.34 10.20 -6.50
N PHE A 280 0.90 10.65 -6.73
CA PHE A 280 1.84 10.93 -5.65
C PHE A 280 1.29 11.99 -4.68
N ILE A 281 0.83 13.13 -5.20
CA ILE A 281 0.30 14.23 -4.38
C ILE A 281 -0.99 13.79 -3.65
N VAL A 282 -1.91 13.13 -4.35
CA VAL A 282 -3.16 12.65 -3.75
C VAL A 282 -2.89 11.63 -2.65
N LEU A 283 -2.04 10.61 -2.88
CA LEU A 283 -1.74 9.62 -1.84
C LEU A 283 -0.94 10.21 -0.68
N ALA A 284 -0.02 11.13 -0.94
CA ALA A 284 0.69 11.84 0.12
C ALA A 284 -0.28 12.65 1.00
N SER A 285 -1.28 13.34 0.40
CA SER A 285 -2.32 14.07 1.11
C SER A 285 -3.19 13.13 1.97
N VAL A 286 -3.59 11.98 1.42
CA VAL A 286 -4.36 10.97 2.14
C VAL A 286 -3.58 10.44 3.35
N MET A 287 -2.31 10.11 3.14
CA MET A 287 -1.45 9.58 4.20
C MET A 287 -1.19 10.62 5.29
N LEU A 288 -0.99 11.90 4.92
CA LEU A 288 -0.80 13.00 5.88
C LEU A 288 -2.05 13.22 6.74
N ALA A 289 -3.24 13.17 6.14
CA ALA A 289 -4.50 13.33 6.85
C ALA A 289 -4.92 12.08 7.66
N SER A 290 -4.30 10.92 7.40
CA SER A 290 -4.65 9.65 8.03
C SER A 290 -4.41 9.67 9.53
N LYS A 291 -5.24 8.95 10.28
CA LYS A 291 -5.07 8.71 11.73
C LYS A 291 -3.88 7.82 12.07
N VAL A 292 -3.29 7.19 11.07
CA VAL A 292 -2.11 6.32 11.18
C VAL A 292 -1.15 6.65 10.06
N TYR A 293 0.13 6.73 10.38
CA TYR A 293 1.20 6.81 9.40
C TYR A 293 2.26 5.76 9.71
N SER A 294 2.06 4.56 9.21
CA SER A 294 2.97 3.44 9.44
C SER A 294 4.26 3.59 8.61
N PRO A 295 5.42 3.13 9.11
CA PRO A 295 6.72 3.29 8.43
C PRO A 295 6.74 2.73 7.01
N GLN A 296 6.00 1.67 6.72
CA GLN A 296 5.89 1.06 5.40
C GLN A 296 5.16 1.94 4.35
N TYR A 297 4.54 3.05 4.74
CA TYR A 297 3.90 3.96 3.78
C TYR A 297 4.90 4.61 2.82
N VAL A 298 6.17 4.65 3.19
CA VAL A 298 7.25 5.08 2.27
C VAL A 298 7.37 4.16 1.04
N LEU A 299 6.99 2.87 1.15
CA LEU A 299 6.98 1.93 0.03
C LEU A 299 5.97 2.33 -1.06
N TRP A 300 4.90 3.03 -0.69
CA TRP A 300 3.89 3.54 -1.62
C TRP A 300 4.38 4.78 -2.35
N LEU A 301 4.95 5.73 -1.60
CA LEU A 301 5.34 7.04 -2.11
C LEU A 301 6.65 7.02 -2.89
N THR A 302 7.66 6.28 -2.43
CA THR A 302 8.99 6.27 -3.06
C THR A 302 8.95 5.86 -4.55
N PRO A 303 8.34 4.72 -4.96
CA PRO A 303 8.26 4.38 -6.37
C PRO A 303 7.36 5.33 -7.17
N LEU A 304 6.35 5.96 -6.55
CA LEU A 304 5.52 6.97 -7.21
C LEU A 304 6.31 8.24 -7.47
N ALA A 305 7.08 8.73 -6.48
CA ALA A 305 7.97 9.87 -6.64
C ALA A 305 8.94 9.63 -7.82
N VAL A 306 9.58 8.45 -7.85
CA VAL A 306 10.50 8.08 -8.95
C VAL A 306 9.82 8.11 -10.31
N ILE A 307 8.58 7.60 -10.43
CA ILE A 307 7.83 7.64 -11.69
C ILE A 307 7.42 9.08 -12.05
N ALA A 308 7.14 9.92 -11.05
CA ALA A 308 6.71 11.30 -11.23
C ALA A 308 7.85 12.24 -11.68
N LEU A 309 9.12 11.88 -11.45
CA LEU A 309 10.27 12.67 -11.92
C LEU A 309 10.23 12.88 -13.45
N THR A 310 10.36 14.12 -13.89
CA THR A 310 10.29 14.46 -15.30
C THR A 310 11.66 14.60 -15.96
N ASN A 311 12.66 15.08 -15.21
CA ASN A 311 14.04 15.25 -15.70
C ASN A 311 15.06 15.15 -14.55
N LYS A 312 16.36 15.14 -14.89
CA LYS A 312 17.44 15.01 -13.90
C LYS A 312 17.57 16.21 -12.95
N LYS A 313 16.97 17.34 -13.29
CA LYS A 313 17.00 18.54 -12.42
C LYS A 313 15.97 18.46 -11.29
N ASP A 314 15.06 17.49 -11.35
CA ASP A 314 14.03 17.26 -10.33
C ASP A 314 14.57 16.43 -9.14
N LEU A 315 15.84 15.98 -9.23
CA LEU A 315 16.58 15.29 -8.16
C LEU A 315 17.33 16.28 -7.27
#